data_dc615bc7bafca6831d1f07fba2b93143
#
_entry.id   dc615bc7bafca6831d1f07fba2b93143
#
_cell.length_a   1.000
_cell.length_b   1.000
_cell.length_c   1.000
_cell.angle_alpha   90.00
_cell.angle_beta   90.00
_cell.angle_gamma   90.00
#
_symmetry.space_group_name_H-M   'P 1'
#
loop_
_entity.id
_entity.type
_entity.pdbx_description
1 polymer ?
#
loop_
_entity_poly.entity_id
_entity_poly.type
_entity_poly.pdbx_seq_one_letter_code
_entity_poly.pdbx_strand_id
1 'polypeptide(L)'
;MRDNLFNKQSDIADFRFDQDVVKVFDDMVRRSVPGYDSMIQMIGLIARMYGQDNTNYYDLGSSTGAITLSIALNNKSKNNQFFAIDNSKEMVEQCEKNLHNKVDNLQAICDDINQVKINSASIVVLNLTLQFIDVNLRSNLIKKIYDGLESGGILIISEKIHFDDAVTQNQITKLHMDFKKENGYSELEIANKRQAIENVLITETKEQHLNRLRECGFVETSCFFQCLNFVSFLSVK
;
A
#
# COMPACT_ATOMS: atom_id res chain seq x y z
N MET A 1 -18.13 7.96 -2.70
CA MET A 1 -18.85 8.04 -4.02
C MET A 1 -18.55 6.74 -4.76
N ARG A 2 -19.48 6.22 -5.59
CA ARG A 2 -19.25 4.96 -6.35
C ARG A 2 -18.25 5.22 -7.49
N ASP A 3 -17.28 4.30 -7.67
CA ASP A 3 -16.33 4.32 -8.79
C ASP A 3 -17.05 4.01 -10.12
N ASN A 4 -17.07 4.99 -11.02
CA ASN A 4 -17.64 4.91 -12.37
C ASN A 4 -16.64 5.44 -13.42
N LEU A 5 -15.36 5.58 -13.07
CA LEU A 5 -14.35 6.21 -13.92
C LEU A 5 -14.13 5.46 -15.24
N PHE A 6 -14.30 4.13 -15.21
CA PHE A 6 -14.01 3.25 -16.34
C PHE A 6 -15.28 2.76 -17.08
N ASN A 7 -16.44 3.38 -16.87
CA ASN A 7 -17.70 2.93 -17.44
C ASN A 7 -17.91 3.33 -18.93
N LYS A 8 -17.04 4.16 -19.49
CA LYS A 8 -17.13 4.62 -20.90
C LYS A 8 -15.90 4.15 -21.69
N GLN A 9 -16.13 3.86 -22.97
CA GLN A 9 -15.07 3.65 -23.94
C GLN A 9 -14.51 5.04 -24.33
N SER A 10 -13.41 5.45 -23.71
CA SER A 10 -12.64 6.64 -24.05
C SER A 10 -11.20 6.22 -24.35
N ASP A 11 -10.41 7.10 -24.98
CA ASP A 11 -8.98 6.90 -25.05
C ASP A 11 -8.41 6.69 -23.64
N ILE A 12 -7.96 5.46 -23.36
CA ILE A 12 -7.53 5.06 -22.02
C ILE A 12 -6.11 5.63 -21.85
N ALA A 13 -6.00 6.73 -21.13
CA ALA A 13 -4.72 7.25 -20.66
C ALA A 13 -4.18 6.36 -19.52
N ASP A 14 -2.87 6.39 -19.32
CA ASP A 14 -2.24 5.73 -18.17
C ASP A 14 -2.88 6.19 -16.86
N PHE A 15 -3.05 5.28 -15.94
CA PHE A 15 -3.67 5.52 -14.64
C PHE A 15 -2.89 6.58 -13.84
N ARG A 16 -3.62 7.60 -13.36
CA ARG A 16 -3.06 8.65 -12.51
C ARG A 16 -3.92 8.84 -11.28
N PHE A 17 -3.28 9.10 -10.15
CA PHE A 17 -3.94 9.42 -8.88
C PHE A 17 -4.37 10.90 -8.85
N ASP A 18 -5.28 11.27 -9.74
CA ASP A 18 -5.80 12.63 -9.89
C ASP A 18 -7.06 12.88 -9.04
N GLN A 19 -7.63 14.07 -9.19
CA GLN A 19 -8.78 14.54 -8.42
C GLN A 19 -10.04 13.67 -8.61
N ASP A 20 -10.22 13.05 -9.77
CA ASP A 20 -11.38 12.19 -10.03
C ASP A 20 -11.20 10.82 -9.39
N VAL A 21 -9.98 10.28 -9.41
CA VAL A 21 -9.62 9.07 -8.67
C VAL A 21 -9.77 9.27 -7.17
N VAL A 22 -9.30 10.38 -6.60
CA VAL A 22 -9.43 10.69 -5.16
C VAL A 22 -10.89 10.59 -4.68
N LYS A 23 -11.85 11.10 -5.43
CA LYS A 23 -13.28 11.10 -5.04
C LYS A 23 -13.87 9.70 -4.87
N VAL A 24 -13.34 8.73 -5.58
CA VAL A 24 -13.85 7.35 -5.63
C VAL A 24 -12.86 6.31 -5.08
N PHE A 25 -11.68 6.75 -4.63
CA PHE A 25 -10.56 5.88 -4.28
C PHE A 25 -10.94 4.79 -3.28
N ASP A 26 -11.61 5.15 -2.20
CA ASP A 26 -12.01 4.19 -1.15
C ASP A 26 -13.00 3.13 -1.66
N ASP A 27 -13.94 3.51 -2.51
CA ASP A 27 -14.86 2.55 -3.17
C ASP A 27 -14.10 1.69 -4.17
N MET A 28 -13.24 2.33 -4.97
CA MET A 28 -12.44 1.68 -5.98
C MET A 28 -11.52 0.59 -5.42
N VAL A 29 -10.82 0.88 -4.33
CA VAL A 29 -9.88 -0.08 -3.74
C VAL A 29 -10.60 -1.23 -3.06
N ARG A 30 -11.68 -0.99 -2.31
CA ARG A 30 -12.48 -2.04 -1.66
C ARG A 30 -13.13 -2.99 -2.66
N ARG A 31 -13.59 -2.48 -3.78
CA ARG A 31 -14.20 -3.29 -4.85
C ARG A 31 -13.16 -4.04 -5.69
N SER A 32 -11.88 -3.64 -5.64
CA SER A 32 -10.82 -4.21 -6.48
C SER A 32 -9.84 -5.09 -5.72
N VAL A 33 -9.66 -4.88 -4.41
CA VAL A 33 -8.67 -5.58 -3.57
C VAL A 33 -9.38 -6.48 -2.58
N PRO A 34 -9.39 -7.81 -2.79
CA PRO A 34 -10.02 -8.75 -1.89
C PRO A 34 -9.35 -8.70 -0.51
N GLY A 35 -10.19 -8.53 0.53
CA GLY A 35 -9.73 -8.47 1.92
C GLY A 35 -9.09 -7.14 2.35
N TYR A 36 -9.26 -6.05 1.60
CA TYR A 36 -8.64 -4.75 1.88
C TYR A 36 -8.88 -4.25 3.31
N ASP A 37 -10.12 -4.28 3.79
CA ASP A 37 -10.44 -3.82 5.15
C ASP A 37 -9.79 -4.69 6.23
N SER A 38 -9.72 -6.01 6.01
CA SER A 38 -9.02 -6.94 6.91
C SER A 38 -7.50 -6.67 6.93
N MET A 39 -6.92 -6.39 5.78
CA MET A 39 -5.51 -6.00 5.64
C MET A 39 -5.21 -4.76 6.47
N ILE A 40 -5.98 -3.68 6.31
CA ILE A 40 -5.84 -2.44 7.08
C ILE A 40 -5.97 -2.70 8.58
N GLN A 41 -6.96 -3.49 8.99
CA GLN A 41 -7.16 -3.84 10.40
C GLN A 41 -5.96 -4.57 10.98
N MET A 42 -5.42 -5.56 10.25
CA MET A 42 -4.22 -6.29 10.69
C MET A 42 -3.00 -5.39 10.80
N ILE A 43 -2.79 -4.48 9.85
CA ILE A 43 -1.70 -3.49 9.91
C ILE A 43 -1.79 -2.65 11.20
N GLY A 44 -2.98 -2.15 11.54
CA GLY A 44 -3.18 -1.41 12.80
C GLY A 44 -2.87 -2.24 14.04
N LEU A 45 -3.29 -3.51 14.08
CA LEU A 45 -3.01 -4.41 15.20
C LEU A 45 -1.51 -4.72 15.34
N ILE A 46 -0.82 -4.95 14.21
CA ILE A 46 0.62 -5.15 14.18
C ILE A 46 1.35 -3.89 14.67
N ALA A 47 0.95 -2.72 14.18
CA ALA A 47 1.52 -1.45 14.62
C ALA A 47 1.39 -1.24 16.15
N ARG A 48 0.28 -1.68 16.75
CA ARG A 48 0.09 -1.65 18.21
C ARG A 48 1.10 -2.54 18.97
N MET A 49 1.52 -3.66 18.34
CA MET A 49 2.45 -4.61 18.98
C MET A 49 3.90 -4.13 18.91
N TYR A 50 4.27 -3.46 17.82
CA TYR A 50 5.66 -3.10 17.50
C TYR A 50 5.99 -1.63 17.64
N GLY A 51 4.99 -0.78 17.91
CA GLY A 51 5.19 0.65 18.13
C GLY A 51 6.09 0.90 19.34
N GLN A 52 7.03 1.83 19.19
CA GLN A 52 7.98 2.22 20.24
C GLN A 52 7.78 3.69 20.61
N ASP A 53 8.02 4.05 21.85
CA ASP A 53 7.94 5.44 22.33
C ASP A 53 9.00 6.32 21.66
N ASN A 54 8.66 7.60 21.42
CA ASN A 54 9.54 8.61 20.84
C ASN A 54 10.10 8.25 19.44
N THR A 55 9.33 7.55 18.64
CA THR A 55 9.72 7.14 17.29
C THR A 55 8.78 7.69 16.23
N ASN A 56 9.16 7.51 14.97
CA ASN A 56 8.41 7.94 13.80
C ASN A 56 7.69 6.76 13.14
N TYR A 57 6.49 7.02 12.63
CA TYR A 57 5.68 6.08 11.84
C TYR A 57 5.51 6.63 10.44
N TYR A 58 5.86 5.84 9.45
CA TYR A 58 5.82 6.24 8.04
C TYR A 58 4.82 5.39 7.25
N ASP A 59 3.89 6.06 6.59
CA ASP A 59 2.97 5.49 5.60
C ASP A 59 3.41 6.01 4.22
N LEU A 60 4.10 5.16 3.46
CA LEU A 60 4.73 5.50 2.19
C LEU A 60 3.79 5.09 1.04
N GLY A 61 3.24 6.06 0.34
CA GLY A 61 2.11 5.93 -0.57
C GLY A 61 0.80 5.94 0.21
N SER A 62 0.63 6.95 1.06
CA SER A 62 -0.47 7.03 2.03
C SER A 62 -1.85 7.22 1.40
N SER A 63 -1.95 7.61 0.14
CA SER A 63 -3.20 7.90 -0.55
C SER A 63 -4.11 8.79 0.30
N THR A 64 -5.33 8.36 0.59
CA THR A 64 -6.32 9.10 1.40
C THR A 64 -6.14 8.92 2.91
N GLY A 65 -5.08 8.22 3.38
CA GLY A 65 -4.69 8.11 4.79
C GLY A 65 -5.31 6.95 5.58
N ALA A 66 -5.85 5.93 4.91
CA ALA A 66 -6.53 4.82 5.59
C ALA A 66 -5.58 4.01 6.50
N ILE A 67 -4.35 3.76 6.07
CA ILE A 67 -3.33 3.05 6.86
C ILE A 67 -2.87 3.91 8.03
N THR A 68 -2.53 5.17 7.78
CA THR A 68 -2.14 6.12 8.84
C THR A 68 -3.21 6.20 9.92
N LEU A 69 -4.49 6.27 9.55
CA LEU A 69 -5.61 6.28 10.51
C LEU A 69 -5.66 4.99 11.33
N SER A 70 -5.54 3.83 10.67
CA SER A 70 -5.56 2.53 11.36
C SER A 70 -4.43 2.39 12.36
N ILE A 71 -3.22 2.81 12.01
CA ILE A 71 -2.06 2.82 12.91
C ILE A 71 -2.32 3.75 14.10
N ALA A 72 -2.75 4.99 13.85
CA ALA A 72 -2.97 5.98 14.89
C ALA A 72 -4.04 5.56 15.90
N LEU A 73 -5.17 5.01 15.44
CA LEU A 73 -6.25 4.51 16.30
C LEU A 73 -5.83 3.30 17.17
N ASN A 74 -4.85 2.54 16.72
CA ASN A 74 -4.32 1.38 17.45
C ASN A 74 -3.06 1.71 18.27
N ASN A 75 -2.44 2.85 18.06
CA ASN A 75 -1.20 3.23 18.73
C ASN A 75 -1.35 3.25 20.26
N LYS A 76 -0.37 2.67 20.95
CA LYS A 76 -0.26 2.67 22.42
C LYS A 76 1.02 3.35 22.91
N SER A 77 1.94 3.62 22.00
CA SER A 77 3.22 4.27 22.29
C SER A 77 3.06 5.78 22.39
N LYS A 78 4.02 6.43 23.04
CA LYS A 78 3.96 7.86 23.36
C LYS A 78 4.92 8.66 22.48
N ASN A 79 4.56 9.92 22.28
CA ASN A 79 5.40 10.91 21.57
C ASN A 79 5.79 10.49 20.15
N ASN A 80 4.89 9.82 19.44
CA ASN A 80 5.13 9.42 18.06
C ASN A 80 4.77 10.56 17.10
N GLN A 81 5.51 10.63 15.98
CA GLN A 81 5.19 11.45 14.82
C GLN A 81 4.68 10.53 13.71
N PHE A 82 3.65 10.97 13.00
CA PHE A 82 3.07 10.24 11.87
C PHE A 82 3.39 10.98 10.58
N PHE A 83 4.02 10.28 9.64
CA PHE A 83 4.37 10.79 8.32
C PHE A 83 3.55 10.03 7.28
N ALA A 84 2.59 10.73 6.67
CA ALA A 84 1.79 10.24 5.55
C ALA A 84 2.35 10.86 4.26
N ILE A 85 2.95 10.06 3.39
CA ILE A 85 3.70 10.56 2.23
C ILE A 85 3.09 9.97 0.96
N ASP A 86 2.79 10.85 0.01
CA ASP A 86 2.30 10.47 -1.31
C ASP A 86 2.83 11.47 -2.36
N ASN A 87 3.03 11.03 -3.60
CA ASN A 87 3.47 11.90 -4.68
C ASN A 87 2.33 12.63 -5.39
N SER A 88 1.06 12.28 -5.11
CA SER A 88 -0.10 12.99 -5.59
C SER A 88 -0.51 14.07 -4.60
N LYS A 89 -0.47 15.32 -5.04
CA LYS A 89 -0.92 16.47 -4.26
C LYS A 89 -2.39 16.32 -3.83
N GLU A 90 -3.23 15.82 -4.73
CA GLU A 90 -4.66 15.62 -4.50
C GLU A 90 -4.92 14.56 -3.43
N MET A 91 -4.12 13.48 -3.42
CA MET A 91 -4.17 12.45 -2.37
C MET A 91 -3.76 13.03 -1.02
N VAL A 92 -2.65 13.77 -0.95
CA VAL A 92 -2.17 14.40 0.29
C VAL A 92 -3.19 15.38 0.86
N GLU A 93 -3.78 16.25 0.02
CA GLU A 93 -4.84 17.18 0.47
C GLU A 93 -6.07 16.43 1.02
N GLN A 94 -6.44 15.30 0.41
CA GLN A 94 -7.53 14.48 0.92
C GLN A 94 -7.15 13.72 2.19
N CYS A 95 -5.91 13.24 2.28
CA CYS A 95 -5.36 12.62 3.50
C CYS A 95 -5.43 13.59 4.69
N GLU A 96 -4.95 14.83 4.52
CA GLU A 96 -5.05 15.86 5.55
C GLU A 96 -6.49 16.09 6.01
N LYS A 97 -7.43 16.23 5.08
CA LYS A 97 -8.87 16.40 5.41
C LYS A 97 -9.44 15.21 6.17
N ASN A 98 -9.10 13.99 5.76
CA ASN A 98 -9.62 12.77 6.37
C ASN A 98 -9.08 12.57 7.78
N LEU A 99 -7.83 12.96 8.03
CA LEU A 99 -7.11 12.73 9.28
C LEU A 99 -7.14 13.92 10.25
N HIS A 100 -7.58 15.09 9.78
CA HIS A 100 -7.73 16.28 10.60
C HIS A 100 -8.52 15.98 11.88
N ASN A 101 -8.00 16.36 13.04
CA ASN A 101 -8.56 16.10 14.37
C ASN A 101 -8.74 14.60 14.73
N LYS A 102 -8.16 13.68 13.97
CA LYS A 102 -8.20 12.23 14.27
C LYS A 102 -6.81 11.66 14.56
N VAL A 103 -5.78 12.27 14.04
CA VAL A 103 -4.39 11.85 14.21
C VAL A 103 -3.58 13.04 14.69
N ASP A 104 -3.10 12.95 15.94
CA ASP A 104 -2.20 13.95 16.50
C ASP A 104 -0.80 13.79 15.91
N ASN A 105 -0.03 14.89 15.83
CA ASN A 105 1.34 14.90 15.32
C ASN A 105 1.49 14.35 13.89
N LEU A 106 0.49 14.56 13.04
CA LEU A 106 0.51 14.16 11.63
C LEU A 106 1.27 15.19 10.78
N GLN A 107 2.11 14.69 9.90
CA GLN A 107 2.69 15.42 8.78
C GLN A 107 2.31 14.70 7.48
N ALA A 108 1.41 15.30 6.70
CA ALA A 108 1.11 14.84 5.35
C ALA A 108 2.04 15.57 4.37
N ILE A 109 2.77 14.81 3.56
CA ILE A 109 3.86 15.33 2.73
C ILE A 109 3.67 14.88 1.29
N CYS A 110 3.64 15.86 0.37
CA CYS A 110 3.64 15.59 -1.05
C CYS A 110 5.09 15.49 -1.56
N ASP A 111 5.61 14.27 -1.68
CA ASP A 111 6.99 14.04 -2.12
C ASP A 111 7.14 12.61 -2.71
N ASP A 112 8.24 12.40 -3.46
CA ASP A 112 8.65 11.08 -3.90
C ASP A 112 9.24 10.29 -2.73
N ILE A 113 8.64 9.15 -2.40
CA ILE A 113 9.10 8.27 -1.32
C ILE A 113 10.55 7.81 -1.49
N ASN A 114 11.12 7.84 -2.71
CA ASN A 114 12.52 7.55 -2.96
C ASN A 114 13.44 8.68 -2.44
N GLN A 115 12.94 9.91 -2.28
CA GLN A 115 13.72 11.07 -1.83
C GLN A 115 13.57 11.35 -0.32
N VAL A 116 12.48 10.90 0.28
CA VAL A 116 12.20 11.13 1.70
C VAL A 116 13.23 10.44 2.59
N LYS A 117 13.73 11.15 3.60
CA LYS A 117 14.57 10.56 4.65
C LYS A 117 13.71 9.80 5.65
N ILE A 118 14.13 8.60 5.99
CA ILE A 118 13.52 7.77 7.02
C ILE A 118 14.52 7.68 8.17
N ASN A 119 14.10 8.06 9.36
CA ASN A 119 14.94 8.04 10.55
C ASN A 119 14.10 7.82 11.80
N SER A 120 14.69 7.24 12.82
CA SER A 120 14.07 6.92 14.11
C SER A 120 12.70 6.27 13.94
N ALA A 121 12.57 5.38 12.96
CA ALA A 121 11.31 4.74 12.64
C ALA A 121 11.12 3.45 13.42
N SER A 122 9.96 3.25 14.05
CA SER A 122 9.57 1.94 14.55
C SER A 122 8.57 1.23 13.64
N ILE A 123 7.86 1.99 12.81
CA ILE A 123 6.87 1.44 11.86
C ILE A 123 7.02 2.13 10.53
N VAL A 124 7.21 1.34 9.48
CA VAL A 124 7.13 1.78 8.10
C VAL A 124 6.17 0.87 7.34
N VAL A 125 5.27 1.45 6.56
CA VAL A 125 4.29 0.71 5.75
C VAL A 125 4.40 1.12 4.29
N LEU A 126 4.40 0.13 3.40
CA LEU A 126 4.21 0.22 1.96
C LEU A 126 2.96 -0.61 1.63
N ASN A 127 1.80 0.03 1.51
CA ASN A 127 0.55 -0.70 1.26
C ASN A 127 0.04 -0.48 -0.15
N LEU A 128 0.25 -1.46 -1.03
CA LEU A 128 -0.06 -1.41 -2.46
C LEU A 128 0.69 -0.28 -3.19
N THR A 129 1.93 -0.03 -2.77
CA THR A 129 2.75 1.12 -3.21
C THR A 129 3.97 0.69 -4.01
N LEU A 130 4.71 -0.34 -3.53
CA LEU A 130 5.98 -0.76 -4.14
C LEU A 130 5.79 -1.19 -5.60
N GLN A 131 4.64 -1.74 -5.94
CA GLN A 131 4.26 -2.15 -7.30
C GLN A 131 4.25 -1.00 -8.33
N PHE A 132 4.18 0.26 -7.88
CA PHE A 132 4.25 1.47 -8.71
C PHE A 132 5.65 2.09 -8.78
N ILE A 133 6.61 1.55 -8.04
CA ILE A 133 7.99 2.00 -8.05
C ILE A 133 8.76 1.20 -9.12
N ASP A 134 9.65 1.88 -9.85
CA ASP A 134 10.56 1.23 -10.80
C ASP A 134 11.28 0.05 -10.11
N VAL A 135 11.29 -1.11 -10.75
CA VAL A 135 11.87 -2.35 -10.21
C VAL A 135 13.32 -2.14 -9.77
N ASN A 136 14.08 -1.33 -10.53
CA ASN A 136 15.48 -1.04 -10.21
C ASN A 136 15.68 -0.18 -8.95
N LEU A 137 14.66 0.54 -8.51
CA LEU A 137 14.71 1.41 -7.33
C LEU A 137 14.21 0.71 -6.06
N ARG A 138 13.47 -0.40 -6.18
CA ARG A 138 12.80 -1.07 -5.05
C ARG A 138 13.78 -1.52 -3.97
N SER A 139 14.88 -2.15 -4.35
CA SER A 139 15.89 -2.62 -3.38
C SER A 139 16.54 -1.46 -2.63
N ASN A 140 16.83 -0.35 -3.30
CA ASN A 140 17.39 0.84 -2.66
C ASN A 140 16.39 1.46 -1.67
N LEU A 141 15.10 1.50 -2.03
CA LEU A 141 14.04 1.98 -1.13
C LEU A 141 13.93 1.10 0.12
N ILE A 142 13.88 -0.23 -0.04
CA ILE A 142 13.80 -1.17 1.09
C ILE A 142 15.05 -1.08 1.97
N LYS A 143 16.25 -0.95 1.38
CA LYS A 143 17.50 -0.75 2.14
C LYS A 143 17.48 0.55 2.94
N LYS A 144 17.03 1.64 2.34
CA LYS A 144 16.88 2.94 3.03
C LYS A 144 15.90 2.83 4.20
N ILE A 145 14.79 2.10 4.04
CA ILE A 145 13.84 1.85 5.11
C ILE A 145 14.50 1.06 6.23
N TYR A 146 15.19 -0.04 5.90
CA TYR A 146 15.93 -0.84 6.88
C TYR A 146 16.90 0.01 7.69
N ASP A 147 17.69 0.87 7.03
CA ASP A 147 18.67 1.71 7.70
C ASP A 147 18.02 2.73 8.63
N GLY A 148 16.84 3.27 8.26
CA GLY A 148 16.09 4.25 9.04
C GLY A 148 15.24 3.68 10.18
N LEU A 149 15.03 2.36 10.23
CA LEU A 149 14.33 1.68 11.32
C LEU A 149 15.20 1.61 12.58
N GLU A 150 14.58 1.75 13.74
CA GLU A 150 15.17 1.43 15.03
C GLU A 150 15.26 -0.11 15.22
N SER A 151 16.07 -0.56 16.16
CA SER A 151 16.13 -2.00 16.51
C SER A 151 14.77 -2.48 17.00
N GLY A 152 14.29 -3.61 16.46
CA GLY A 152 12.95 -4.12 16.71
C GLY A 152 11.84 -3.36 15.98
N GLY A 153 12.17 -2.34 15.19
CA GLY A 153 11.23 -1.68 14.28
C GLY A 153 10.84 -2.58 13.12
N ILE A 154 9.73 -2.27 12.47
CA ILE A 154 9.12 -3.12 11.45
C ILE A 154 8.90 -2.41 10.13
N LEU A 155 8.98 -3.21 9.07
CA LEU A 155 8.45 -2.89 7.74
C LEU A 155 7.27 -3.80 7.42
N ILE A 156 6.15 -3.20 7.03
CA ILE A 156 5.01 -3.91 6.46
C ILE A 156 4.94 -3.59 4.97
N ILE A 157 4.86 -4.63 4.13
CA ILE A 157 4.66 -4.49 2.69
C ILE A 157 3.41 -5.28 2.30
N SER A 158 2.45 -4.63 1.65
CA SER A 158 1.30 -5.31 1.06
C SER A 158 1.30 -5.04 -0.43
N GLU A 159 1.26 -6.10 -1.25
CA GLU A 159 1.38 -5.97 -2.71
C GLU A 159 0.51 -6.97 -3.46
N LYS A 160 0.17 -6.61 -4.68
CA LYS A 160 -0.33 -7.57 -5.65
C LYS A 160 0.84 -8.34 -6.24
N ILE A 161 0.74 -9.67 -6.24
CA ILE A 161 1.76 -10.55 -6.81
C ILE A 161 1.27 -11.24 -8.08
N HIS A 162 2.19 -11.84 -8.82
CA HIS A 162 1.90 -12.84 -9.84
C HIS A 162 2.52 -14.20 -9.46
N PHE A 163 2.09 -15.24 -10.15
CA PHE A 163 2.56 -16.61 -9.98
C PHE A 163 3.29 -17.04 -11.25
N ASP A 164 4.45 -17.68 -11.11
CA ASP A 164 5.21 -18.22 -12.24
C ASP A 164 4.51 -19.41 -12.90
N ASP A 165 3.77 -20.21 -12.09
CA ASP A 165 2.96 -21.28 -12.63
C ASP A 165 1.73 -20.75 -13.37
N ALA A 166 1.67 -21.00 -14.68
CA ALA A 166 0.63 -20.48 -15.56
C ALA A 166 -0.79 -20.99 -15.18
N VAL A 167 -0.92 -22.19 -14.62
CA VAL A 167 -2.22 -22.74 -14.20
C VAL A 167 -2.74 -21.95 -13.00
N THR A 168 -1.92 -21.79 -11.98
CA THR A 168 -2.24 -20.99 -10.79
C THR A 168 -2.52 -19.54 -11.17
N GLN A 169 -1.67 -18.94 -11.99
CA GLN A 169 -1.85 -17.55 -12.47
C GLN A 169 -3.21 -17.35 -13.13
N ASN A 170 -3.60 -18.26 -14.04
CA ASN A 170 -4.89 -18.18 -14.74
C ASN A 170 -6.08 -18.39 -13.80
N GLN A 171 -6.01 -19.35 -12.88
CA GLN A 171 -7.07 -19.58 -11.90
C GLN A 171 -7.29 -18.39 -11.00
N ILE A 172 -6.22 -17.83 -10.42
CA ILE A 172 -6.28 -16.67 -9.53
C ILE A 172 -6.75 -15.43 -10.29
N THR A 173 -6.32 -15.24 -11.55
CA THR A 173 -6.79 -14.14 -12.38
C THR A 173 -8.30 -14.20 -12.61
N LYS A 174 -8.85 -15.39 -12.92
CA LYS A 174 -10.31 -15.57 -13.07
C LYS A 174 -11.06 -15.27 -11.78
N LEU A 175 -10.61 -15.82 -10.65
CA LEU A 175 -11.23 -15.56 -9.35
C LEU A 175 -11.20 -14.07 -8.99
N HIS A 176 -10.10 -13.36 -9.29
CA HIS A 176 -10.02 -11.92 -9.06
C HIS A 176 -10.94 -11.11 -9.98
N MET A 177 -11.14 -11.54 -11.23
CA MET A 177 -12.15 -10.93 -12.13
C MET A 177 -13.56 -11.15 -11.60
N ASP A 178 -13.89 -12.37 -11.17
CA ASP A 178 -15.21 -12.69 -10.61
C ASP A 178 -15.45 -11.90 -9.32
N PHE A 179 -14.47 -11.80 -8.43
CA PHE A 179 -14.54 -10.93 -7.25
C PHE A 179 -14.92 -9.48 -7.60
N LYS A 180 -14.31 -8.90 -8.64
CA LYS A 180 -14.66 -7.54 -9.09
C LYS A 180 -16.08 -7.46 -9.62
N LYS A 181 -16.54 -8.47 -10.39
CA LYS A 181 -17.92 -8.54 -10.91
C LYS A 181 -18.92 -8.61 -9.76
N GLU A 182 -18.71 -9.46 -8.77
CA GLU A 182 -19.55 -9.58 -7.57
C GLU A 182 -19.60 -8.25 -6.77
N ASN A 183 -18.52 -7.46 -6.80
CA ASN A 183 -18.47 -6.11 -6.24
C ASN A 183 -19.04 -5.04 -7.20
N GLY A 184 -19.71 -5.43 -8.28
CA GLY A 184 -20.52 -4.58 -9.15
C GLY A 184 -19.74 -3.83 -10.24
N TYR A 185 -18.56 -4.30 -10.64
CA TYR A 185 -17.92 -3.87 -11.88
C TYR A 185 -18.45 -4.66 -13.08
N SER A 186 -18.70 -3.97 -14.18
CA SER A 186 -18.96 -4.61 -15.48
C SER A 186 -17.67 -5.16 -16.10
N GLU A 187 -17.81 -6.03 -17.08
CA GLU A 187 -16.66 -6.55 -17.83
C GLU A 187 -15.90 -5.44 -18.56
N LEU A 188 -16.60 -4.44 -19.07
CA LEU A 188 -16.00 -3.29 -19.72
C LEU A 188 -15.16 -2.45 -18.74
N GLU A 189 -15.68 -2.15 -17.55
CA GLU A 189 -14.94 -1.42 -16.50
C GLU A 189 -13.69 -2.18 -16.07
N ILE A 190 -13.76 -3.51 -15.92
CA ILE A 190 -12.62 -4.35 -15.58
C ILE A 190 -11.56 -4.32 -16.68
N ALA A 191 -11.96 -4.41 -17.95
CA ALA A 191 -11.06 -4.37 -19.09
C ALA A 191 -10.37 -2.99 -19.21
N ASN A 192 -11.14 -1.90 -19.14
CA ASN A 192 -10.63 -0.53 -19.23
C ASN A 192 -9.64 -0.23 -18.10
N LYS A 193 -10.01 -0.59 -16.86
CA LYS A 193 -9.14 -0.40 -15.70
C LYS A 193 -7.87 -1.23 -15.79
N ARG A 194 -7.95 -2.47 -16.28
CA ARG A 194 -6.78 -3.30 -16.52
C ARG A 194 -5.83 -2.65 -17.52
N GLN A 195 -6.34 -2.18 -18.64
CA GLN A 195 -5.54 -1.50 -19.66
C GLN A 195 -4.88 -0.23 -19.13
N ALA A 196 -5.60 0.60 -18.36
CA ALA A 196 -5.06 1.82 -17.78
C ALA A 196 -3.90 1.57 -16.79
N ILE A 197 -3.96 0.47 -16.01
CA ILE A 197 -3.00 0.20 -14.94
C ILE A 197 -1.85 -0.72 -15.37
N GLU A 198 -1.97 -1.39 -16.52
CA GLU A 198 -1.04 -2.46 -16.94
C GLU A 198 0.41 -1.96 -17.10
N ASN A 199 0.59 -0.71 -17.53
CA ASN A 199 1.92 -0.12 -17.76
C ASN A 199 2.54 0.49 -16.49
N VAL A 200 1.75 0.75 -15.45
CA VAL A 200 2.19 1.47 -14.25
C VAL A 200 2.29 0.57 -13.01
N LEU A 201 1.51 -0.52 -12.97
CA LEU A 201 1.53 -1.49 -11.89
C LEU A 201 2.32 -2.73 -12.30
N ILE A 202 3.55 -2.85 -11.84
CA ILE A 202 4.44 -3.97 -12.14
C ILE A 202 4.51 -4.90 -10.94
N THR A 203 3.88 -6.07 -11.07
CA THR A 203 3.88 -7.10 -10.02
C THR A 203 5.18 -7.88 -9.99
N GLU A 204 5.50 -8.44 -8.82
CA GLU A 204 6.59 -9.40 -8.62
C GLU A 204 6.03 -10.67 -7.96
N THR A 205 6.81 -11.75 -7.94
CA THR A 205 6.42 -12.96 -7.23
C THR A 205 6.62 -12.78 -5.71
N LYS A 206 5.99 -13.65 -4.94
CA LYS A 206 6.18 -13.71 -3.48
C LYS A 206 7.67 -13.93 -3.13
N GLU A 207 8.34 -14.78 -3.89
CA GLU A 207 9.75 -15.11 -3.67
C GLU A 207 10.67 -13.91 -3.95
N GLN A 208 10.39 -13.12 -4.99
CA GLN A 208 11.16 -11.91 -5.27
C GLN A 208 11.06 -10.90 -4.13
N HIS A 209 9.88 -10.71 -3.54
CA HIS A 209 9.71 -9.85 -2.35
C HIS A 209 10.50 -10.38 -1.15
N LEU A 210 10.40 -11.68 -0.84
CA LEU A 210 11.12 -12.29 0.28
C LEU A 210 12.65 -12.22 0.12
N ASN A 211 13.15 -12.45 -1.09
CA ASN A 211 14.58 -12.36 -1.39
C ASN A 211 15.09 -10.92 -1.21
N ARG A 212 14.37 -9.93 -1.76
CA ARG A 212 14.71 -8.51 -1.60
C ARG A 212 14.77 -8.11 -0.12
N LEU A 213 13.78 -8.50 0.68
CA LEU A 213 13.76 -8.20 2.11
C LEU A 213 14.99 -8.80 2.82
N ARG A 214 15.33 -10.06 2.53
CA ARG A 214 16.50 -10.74 3.09
C ARG A 214 17.81 -10.06 2.68
N GLU A 215 17.96 -9.73 1.39
CA GLU A 215 19.15 -9.05 0.85
C GLU A 215 19.34 -7.64 1.43
N CYS A 216 18.24 -6.96 1.79
CA CYS A 216 18.28 -5.65 2.43
C CYS A 216 18.57 -5.69 3.94
N GLY A 217 18.61 -6.89 4.56
CA GLY A 217 19.01 -7.08 5.95
C GLY A 217 17.91 -7.59 6.90
N PHE A 218 16.67 -7.73 6.45
CA PHE A 218 15.60 -8.29 7.26
C PHE A 218 15.79 -9.82 7.40
N VAL A 219 16.02 -10.29 8.61
CA VAL A 219 16.25 -11.73 8.89
C VAL A 219 14.95 -12.48 9.20
N GLU A 220 13.97 -11.77 9.77
CA GLU A 220 12.66 -12.32 10.10
C GLU A 220 11.58 -11.66 9.24
N THR A 221 10.98 -12.45 8.37
CA THR A 221 9.86 -12.02 7.52
C THR A 221 8.76 -13.07 7.54
N SER A 222 7.56 -12.64 7.90
CA SER A 222 6.35 -13.47 7.93
C SER A 222 5.34 -12.95 6.92
N CYS A 223 4.66 -13.85 6.20
CA CYS A 223 3.48 -13.51 5.43
C CYS A 223 2.27 -13.63 6.36
N PHE A 224 1.69 -12.51 6.80
CA PHE A 224 0.59 -12.50 7.76
C PHE A 224 -0.79 -12.43 7.12
N PHE A 225 -0.85 -12.08 5.84
CA PHE A 225 -2.09 -12.01 5.07
C PHE A 225 -1.85 -12.46 3.64
N GLN A 226 -2.77 -13.25 3.10
CA GLN A 226 -2.88 -13.52 1.67
C GLN A 226 -4.33 -13.75 1.27
N CYS A 227 -4.81 -13.00 0.30
CA CYS A 227 -6.11 -13.22 -0.34
C CYS A 227 -5.93 -13.14 -1.85
N LEU A 228 -6.18 -14.24 -2.55
CA LEU A 228 -5.87 -14.42 -3.97
C LEU A 228 -4.40 -14.05 -4.27
N ASN A 229 -4.19 -13.04 -5.09
CA ASN A 229 -2.89 -12.49 -5.47
C ASN A 229 -2.51 -11.20 -4.72
N PHE A 230 -3.10 -10.95 -3.57
CA PHE A 230 -2.69 -9.87 -2.66
C PHE A 230 -2.08 -10.48 -1.41
N VAL A 231 -0.86 -10.07 -1.09
CA VAL A 231 -0.09 -10.59 0.04
C VAL A 231 0.40 -9.45 0.92
N SER A 232 0.56 -9.73 2.23
CA SER A 232 1.21 -8.79 3.14
C SER A 232 2.30 -9.48 3.93
N PHE A 233 3.44 -8.81 4.03
CA PHE A 233 4.62 -9.25 4.74
C PHE A 233 4.87 -8.34 5.93
N LEU A 234 5.29 -8.94 7.04
CA LEU A 234 5.83 -8.28 8.21
C LEU A 234 7.31 -8.66 8.32
N SER A 235 8.18 -7.66 8.32
CA SER A 235 9.63 -7.83 8.47
C SER A 235 10.12 -7.04 9.68
N VAL A 236 10.96 -7.67 10.51
CA VAL A 236 11.52 -7.07 11.73
C VAL A 236 13.02 -6.80 11.53
N LYS A 237 13.50 -5.63 11.98
CA LYS A 237 14.92 -5.25 12.02
C LYS A 237 15.60 -5.74 13.27
#